data_7f971c9953c2a5d565a372ac3f632e2b
#
_entry.id   7f971c9953c2a5d565a372ac3f632e2b
#
_cell.length_a   1.000
_cell.length_b   1.000
_cell.length_c   1.000
_cell.angle_alpha   90.00
_cell.angle_beta   90.00
_cell.angle_gamma   90.00
#
_symmetry.space_group_name_H-M   'P 1'
#
loop_
_entity.id
_entity.type
_entity.pdbx_description
1 polymer ?
#
loop_
_entity_poly.entity_id
_entity_poly.type
_entity_poly.pdbx_seq_one_letter_code
_entity_poly.pdbx_strand_id
1 'polypeptide(L)'
;MRTNITYYMSSEGKIYIKDGTNIYELKDFPQKEFELCWKSLQNRIPGDIDNSLIPLRGSLIKFLDSIGAFNVVCSIEEQLNNVGLNGSGKFSNFTVGVCGDQDLVKYYCEQYNTTYNTIEIKTFTENFDFGLILSRDSNVKQYLQYNKKLYFTGKVFDSLLFSQFSFITGPHTIPKYTSCIECMRLHEVDNNFYGNILTEFDKNDIDSQEFVPELMLNLGLSFYEIQVLKQILSDRKDAVEVENSQKVLSYQFSFEY
;
A
#
# COMPACT_ATOMS: atom_id res chain seq x y z
N MET A 1 -1.05 -15.73 18.06
CA MET A 1 0.00 -16.10 17.08
C MET A 1 -0.36 -15.46 15.75
N ARG A 2 0.62 -14.93 15.01
CA ARG A 2 0.39 -14.31 13.70
C ARG A 2 -0.20 -15.30 12.70
N THR A 3 -1.08 -14.85 11.82
CA THR A 3 -1.83 -15.72 10.87
C THR A 3 -0.99 -16.22 9.71
N ASN A 4 0.15 -15.59 9.43
CA ASN A 4 1.07 -15.94 8.34
C ASN A 4 2.06 -17.05 8.69
N ILE A 5 2.03 -17.54 9.94
CA ILE A 5 2.87 -18.65 10.38
C ILE A 5 2.13 -19.96 10.15
N THR A 6 2.74 -20.83 9.38
CA THR A 6 2.21 -22.14 9.02
C THR A 6 3.23 -23.24 9.29
N TYR A 7 2.78 -24.47 9.31
CA TYR A 7 3.69 -25.61 9.44
C TYR A 7 3.43 -26.67 8.37
N TYR A 8 4.44 -27.49 8.14
CA TYR A 8 4.39 -28.66 7.30
C TYR A 8 5.12 -29.84 7.99
N MET A 9 4.54 -31.01 7.93
CA MET A 9 5.17 -32.24 8.40
C MET A 9 5.50 -33.12 7.22
N SER A 10 6.78 -33.49 7.09
CA SER A 10 7.22 -34.38 6.03
C SER A 10 6.88 -35.85 6.32
N SER A 11 6.88 -36.71 5.30
CA SER A 11 6.73 -38.15 5.44
C SER A 11 7.88 -38.82 6.25
N GLU A 12 9.02 -38.13 6.38
CA GLU A 12 10.16 -38.57 7.17
C GLU A 12 10.07 -38.16 8.66
N GLY A 13 8.99 -37.54 9.07
CA GLY A 13 8.80 -37.14 10.46
C GLY A 13 9.39 -35.76 10.83
N LYS A 14 9.89 -35.01 9.85
CA LYS A 14 10.41 -33.66 10.11
C LYS A 14 9.29 -32.63 10.13
N ILE A 15 9.42 -31.67 11.02
CA ILE A 15 8.47 -30.56 11.18
C ILE A 15 9.14 -29.27 10.72
N TYR A 16 8.49 -28.59 9.80
CA TYR A 16 8.95 -27.30 9.31
C TYR A 16 7.93 -26.21 9.67
N ILE A 17 8.40 -25.09 10.17
CA ILE A 17 7.60 -23.90 10.41
C ILE A 17 8.00 -22.85 9.37
N LYS A 18 7.00 -22.31 8.68
CA LYS A 18 7.18 -21.23 7.70
C LYS A 18 6.66 -19.93 8.28
N ASP A 19 7.49 -18.89 8.25
CA ASP A 19 7.16 -17.52 8.56
C ASP A 19 7.54 -16.63 7.38
N GLY A 20 6.57 -16.21 6.59
CA GLY A 20 6.83 -15.50 5.34
C GLY A 20 7.73 -16.31 4.38
N THR A 21 8.92 -15.81 4.12
CA THR A 21 9.95 -16.48 3.29
C THR A 21 10.88 -17.41 4.06
N ASN A 22 10.88 -17.30 5.39
CA ASN A 22 11.77 -18.09 6.24
C ASN A 22 11.15 -19.46 6.54
N ILE A 23 12.00 -20.49 6.51
CA ILE A 23 11.63 -21.86 6.86
C ILE A 23 12.58 -22.36 7.94
N TYR A 24 12.01 -22.83 9.03
CA TYR A 24 12.71 -23.37 10.20
C TYR A 24 12.39 -24.85 10.35
N GLU A 25 13.40 -25.69 10.54
CA GLU A 25 13.23 -27.09 10.89
C GLU A 25 13.22 -27.23 12.42
N LEU A 26 12.14 -27.81 12.97
CA LEU A 26 12.08 -28.19 14.38
C LEU A 26 12.68 -29.58 14.54
N LYS A 27 13.83 -29.64 15.19
CA LYS A 27 14.50 -30.90 15.50
C LYS A 27 13.95 -31.48 16.81
N ASP A 28 13.90 -32.80 16.85
CA ASP A 28 13.57 -33.55 18.07
C ASP A 28 12.18 -33.28 18.68
N PHE A 29 11.22 -32.86 17.84
CA PHE A 29 9.86 -32.62 18.28
C PHE A 29 8.94 -33.73 17.76
N PRO A 30 8.27 -34.51 18.65
CA PRO A 30 7.35 -35.58 18.22
C PRO A 30 6.13 -35.02 17.47
N GLN A 31 5.80 -35.60 16.32
CA GLN A 31 4.76 -35.06 15.42
C GLN A 31 3.36 -34.94 16.05
N LYS A 32 2.93 -36.00 16.75
CA LYS A 32 1.59 -36.03 17.37
C LYS A 32 1.43 -34.96 18.45
N GLU A 33 2.45 -34.85 19.29
CA GLU A 33 2.52 -33.88 20.37
C GLU A 33 2.63 -32.46 19.82
N PHE A 34 3.36 -32.29 18.69
CA PHE A 34 3.44 -31.02 18.02
C PHE A 34 2.06 -30.52 17.55
N GLU A 35 1.28 -31.37 16.88
CA GLU A 35 -0.07 -30.95 16.44
C GLU A 35 -0.98 -30.54 17.59
N LEU A 36 -0.92 -31.25 18.70
CA LEU A 36 -1.71 -30.90 19.88
C LEU A 36 -1.28 -29.56 20.47
N CYS A 37 0.04 -29.36 20.61
CA CYS A 37 0.60 -28.10 21.09
C CYS A 37 0.24 -26.95 20.14
N TRP A 38 0.38 -27.15 18.82
CA TRP A 38 0.08 -26.12 17.81
C TRP A 38 -1.39 -25.71 17.84
N LYS A 39 -2.33 -26.67 17.84
CA LYS A 39 -3.77 -26.41 17.92
C LYS A 39 -4.12 -25.63 19.20
N SER A 40 -3.50 -25.97 20.32
CA SER A 40 -3.73 -25.25 21.58
C SER A 40 -3.30 -23.80 21.54
N LEU A 41 -2.26 -23.48 20.77
CA LEU A 41 -1.77 -22.11 20.60
C LEU A 41 -2.61 -21.29 19.62
N GLN A 42 -3.19 -21.93 18.60
CA GLN A 42 -4.09 -21.27 17.65
C GLN A 42 -5.41 -20.86 18.29
N ASN A 43 -5.99 -21.75 19.08
CA ASN A 43 -7.34 -21.55 19.64
C ASN A 43 -7.38 -20.58 20.83
N ARG A 44 -6.24 -20.09 21.32
CA ARG A 44 -6.14 -19.21 22.52
C ARG A 44 -6.90 -19.74 23.75
N ILE A 45 -7.30 -21.00 23.73
CA ILE A 45 -8.01 -21.63 24.85
C ILE A 45 -6.96 -22.29 25.72
N PRO A 46 -6.79 -21.85 26.98
CA PRO A 46 -6.05 -22.62 27.97
C PRO A 46 -6.97 -23.75 28.46
N GLY A 47 -7.25 -24.70 27.58
CA GLY A 47 -8.10 -25.84 27.92
C GLY A 47 -7.29 -27.11 27.82
N ASP A 48 -7.32 -27.91 28.87
CA ASP A 48 -7.01 -29.35 28.99
C ASP A 48 -5.91 -29.87 28.06
N ILE A 49 -4.72 -29.27 28.16
CA ILE A 49 -3.52 -29.92 27.63
C ILE A 49 -3.06 -30.88 28.73
N ASP A 50 -2.87 -32.13 28.32
CA ASP A 50 -2.24 -33.13 29.16
C ASP A 50 -0.95 -32.57 29.79
N ASN A 51 -0.81 -32.72 31.12
CA ASN A 51 0.35 -32.22 31.84
C ASN A 51 1.68 -32.70 31.26
N SER A 52 1.70 -33.85 30.61
CA SER A 52 2.86 -34.39 29.90
C SER A 52 3.32 -33.50 28.73
N LEU A 53 2.44 -32.72 28.11
CA LEU A 53 2.72 -31.85 26.97
C LEU A 53 3.19 -30.45 27.38
N ILE A 54 3.10 -30.06 28.65
CA ILE A 54 3.47 -28.74 29.12
C ILE A 54 4.92 -28.36 28.77
N PRO A 55 5.94 -29.22 28.98
CA PRO A 55 7.31 -28.91 28.63
C PRO A 55 7.51 -28.69 27.12
N LEU A 56 6.89 -29.55 26.28
CA LEU A 56 6.97 -29.46 24.81
C LEU A 56 6.28 -28.19 24.31
N ARG A 57 5.11 -27.88 24.85
CA ARG A 57 4.40 -26.62 24.56
C ARG A 57 5.23 -25.41 24.95
N GLY A 58 5.90 -25.45 26.11
CA GLY A 58 6.81 -24.40 26.57
C GLY A 58 7.99 -24.19 25.61
N SER A 59 8.57 -25.26 25.11
CA SER A 59 9.65 -25.20 24.12
C SER A 59 9.17 -24.62 22.79
N LEU A 60 7.99 -25.02 22.32
CA LEU A 60 7.39 -24.48 21.10
C LEU A 60 7.07 -22.99 21.25
N ILE A 61 6.54 -22.56 22.41
CA ILE A 61 6.29 -21.15 22.73
C ILE A 61 7.60 -20.34 22.66
N LYS A 62 8.65 -20.81 23.31
CA LYS A 62 9.96 -20.13 23.28
C LYS A 62 10.52 -20.00 21.87
N PHE A 63 10.39 -21.04 21.07
CA PHE A 63 10.81 -21.00 19.66
C PHE A 63 9.96 -19.99 18.87
N LEU A 64 8.64 -20.07 18.96
CA LEU A 64 7.72 -19.17 18.28
C LEU A 64 7.92 -17.69 18.72
N ASP A 65 8.21 -17.46 19.99
CA ASP A 65 8.55 -16.14 20.53
C ASP A 65 9.87 -15.62 19.95
N SER A 66 10.87 -16.48 19.83
CA SER A 66 12.18 -16.12 19.24
C SER A 66 12.09 -15.67 17.77
N ILE A 67 11.08 -16.15 17.03
CA ILE A 67 10.80 -15.70 15.65
C ILE A 67 9.70 -14.64 15.62
N GLY A 68 9.31 -14.07 16.76
CA GLY A 68 8.31 -13.01 16.86
C GLY A 68 6.87 -13.44 16.53
N ALA A 69 6.54 -14.73 16.64
CA ALA A 69 5.24 -15.29 16.28
C ALA A 69 4.06 -14.73 17.10
N PHE A 70 4.33 -14.24 18.29
CA PHE A 70 3.34 -13.67 19.22
C PHE A 70 3.34 -12.14 19.23
N ASN A 71 4.27 -11.51 18.52
CA ASN A 71 4.29 -10.06 18.43
C ASN A 71 3.00 -9.60 17.77
N VAL A 72 2.18 -8.87 18.52
CA VAL A 72 1.07 -8.13 17.96
C VAL A 72 1.71 -6.96 17.23
N VAL A 73 1.75 -7.07 15.93
CA VAL A 73 2.31 -6.02 15.11
C VAL A 73 1.31 -4.87 15.10
N CYS A 74 1.68 -3.78 15.74
CA CYS A 74 0.80 -2.64 15.94
C CYS A 74 0.94 -1.60 14.83
N SER A 75 2.08 -1.56 14.14
CA SER A 75 2.35 -0.60 13.07
C SER A 75 2.92 -1.28 11.83
N ILE A 76 2.77 -0.63 10.66
CA ILE A 76 3.40 -1.08 9.41
C ILE A 76 4.92 -1.12 9.55
N GLU A 77 5.50 -0.15 10.28
CA GLU A 77 6.94 -0.10 10.55
C GLU A 77 7.44 -1.34 11.30
N GLU A 78 6.71 -1.78 12.34
CA GLU A 78 7.02 -3.02 13.06
C GLU A 78 6.85 -4.26 12.18
N GLN A 79 5.82 -4.27 11.30
CA GLN A 79 5.62 -5.35 10.34
C GLN A 79 6.81 -5.49 9.40
N LEU A 80 7.28 -4.39 8.86
CA LEU A 80 8.41 -4.34 7.94
C LEU A 80 9.72 -4.74 8.63
N ASN A 81 9.94 -4.25 9.84
CA ASN A 81 11.11 -4.64 10.64
C ASN A 81 11.11 -6.15 10.92
N ASN A 82 9.94 -6.75 11.21
CA ASN A 82 9.81 -8.19 11.45
C ASN A 82 10.08 -9.07 10.21
N VAL A 83 9.97 -8.51 9.01
CA VAL A 83 10.34 -9.21 7.75
C VAL A 83 11.73 -8.81 7.25
N GLY A 84 12.52 -8.13 8.09
CA GLY A 84 13.90 -7.74 7.79
C GLY A 84 14.05 -6.49 6.94
N LEU A 85 12.96 -5.75 6.71
CA LEU A 85 13.00 -4.45 6.04
C LEU A 85 13.18 -3.37 7.08
N ASN A 86 14.28 -2.65 7.01
CA ASN A 86 14.57 -1.58 7.97
C ASN A 86 13.67 -0.36 7.71
N GLY A 87 12.55 -0.29 8.44
CA GLY A 87 11.60 0.84 8.42
C GLY A 87 11.83 1.86 9.54
N SER A 88 12.77 1.59 10.47
CA SER A 88 12.92 2.37 11.71
C SER A 88 13.12 3.86 11.46
N GLY A 89 12.21 4.67 11.97
CA GLY A 89 12.21 6.13 11.84
C GLY A 89 11.90 6.69 10.46
N LYS A 90 11.73 5.85 9.43
CA LYS A 90 11.45 6.33 8.07
C LYS A 90 10.01 6.86 7.94
N PHE A 91 9.06 6.19 8.55
CA PHE A 91 7.64 6.53 8.46
C PHE A 91 7.31 7.85 9.17
N SER A 92 7.79 8.02 10.39
CA SER A 92 7.56 9.25 11.17
C SER A 92 8.19 10.50 10.58
N ASN A 93 9.21 10.34 9.74
CA ASN A 93 9.94 11.44 9.10
C ASN A 93 9.50 11.69 7.65
N PHE A 94 8.60 10.87 7.11
CA PHE A 94 8.12 11.00 5.73
C PHE A 94 6.77 11.70 5.70
N THR A 95 6.65 12.70 4.85
CA THR A 95 5.43 13.49 4.72
C THR A 95 4.88 13.41 3.30
N VAL A 96 3.64 12.93 3.17
CA VAL A 96 2.88 12.93 1.92
C VAL A 96 2.02 14.19 1.87
N GLY A 97 2.29 15.02 0.87
CA GLY A 97 1.46 16.19 0.59
C GLY A 97 0.36 15.83 -0.42
N VAL A 98 -0.88 16.05 -0.05
CA VAL A 98 -2.06 15.66 -0.85
C VAL A 98 -2.82 16.87 -1.32
N CYS A 99 -3.17 16.89 -2.61
CA CYS A 99 -4.05 17.90 -3.20
C CYS A 99 -5.06 17.24 -4.15
N GLY A 100 -6.17 17.90 -4.42
CA GLY A 100 -7.21 17.35 -5.28
C GLY A 100 -8.61 17.71 -4.79
N ASP A 101 -9.55 16.77 -4.98
CA ASP A 101 -10.93 16.94 -4.52
C ASP A 101 -10.98 16.90 -2.99
N GLN A 102 -11.56 17.93 -2.40
CA GLN A 102 -11.47 18.20 -0.97
C GLN A 102 -11.98 17.04 -0.09
N ASP A 103 -13.06 16.39 -0.48
CA ASP A 103 -13.62 15.24 0.24
C ASP A 103 -12.70 14.02 0.20
N LEU A 104 -12.09 13.73 -0.97
CA LEU A 104 -11.14 12.64 -1.13
C LEU A 104 -9.83 12.90 -0.38
N VAL A 105 -9.32 14.14 -0.44
CA VAL A 105 -8.12 14.56 0.29
C VAL A 105 -8.33 14.42 1.79
N LYS A 106 -9.47 14.90 2.30
CA LYS A 106 -9.81 14.77 3.72
C LYS A 106 -9.89 13.32 4.15
N TYR A 107 -10.58 12.49 3.38
CA TYR A 107 -10.69 11.06 3.66
C TYR A 107 -9.32 10.39 3.74
N TYR A 108 -8.44 10.65 2.77
CA TYR A 108 -7.08 10.12 2.77
C TYR A 108 -6.29 10.53 4.02
N CYS A 109 -6.27 11.81 4.33
CA CYS A 109 -5.53 12.30 5.50
C CYS A 109 -6.05 11.70 6.81
N GLU A 110 -7.36 11.52 6.96
CA GLU A 110 -7.95 10.88 8.15
C GLU A 110 -7.55 9.40 8.27
N GLN A 111 -7.46 8.68 7.16
CA GLN A 111 -7.12 7.25 7.15
C GLN A 111 -5.62 6.98 7.41
N TYR A 112 -4.74 7.76 6.80
CA TYR A 112 -3.31 7.42 6.72
C TYR A 112 -2.40 8.24 7.63
N ASN A 113 -2.90 9.30 8.28
CA ASN A 113 -2.10 10.15 9.17
C ASN A 113 -1.51 9.43 10.39
N THR A 114 -1.99 8.22 10.69
CA THR A 114 -1.43 7.36 11.75
C THR A 114 -0.28 6.49 11.28
N THR A 115 -0.12 6.32 9.97
CA THR A 115 0.90 5.47 9.36
C THR A 115 2.16 6.27 9.04
N TYR A 116 2.00 7.42 8.43
CA TYR A 116 3.03 8.42 8.12
C TYR A 116 2.39 9.81 8.13
N ASN A 117 3.20 10.86 8.07
CA ASN A 117 2.63 12.21 8.08
C ASN A 117 1.90 12.48 6.76
N THR A 118 0.66 12.96 6.85
CA THR A 118 -0.13 13.42 5.71
C THR A 118 -0.51 14.87 5.91
N ILE A 119 -0.36 15.69 4.88
CA ILE A 119 -0.78 17.08 4.88
C ILE A 119 -1.61 17.41 3.64
N GLU A 120 -2.69 18.15 3.84
CA GLU A 120 -3.39 18.79 2.71
C GLU A 120 -2.54 19.96 2.21
N ILE A 121 -2.14 19.92 0.93
CA ILE A 121 -1.38 21.00 0.32
C ILE A 121 -2.32 22.19 0.05
N LYS A 122 -2.21 23.23 0.89
CA LYS A 122 -2.89 24.51 0.69
C LYS A 122 -2.05 25.47 -0.15
N THR A 123 -0.74 25.44 0.08
CA THR A 123 0.24 26.19 -0.70
C THR A 123 1.37 25.27 -1.14
N PHE A 124 1.80 25.37 -2.37
CA PHE A 124 2.86 24.51 -2.94
C PHE A 124 4.28 24.88 -2.45
N THR A 125 4.38 25.74 -1.47
CA THR A 125 5.60 26.05 -0.72
C THR A 125 5.74 25.22 0.56
N GLU A 126 4.72 24.44 0.91
CA GLU A 126 4.76 23.57 2.07
C GLU A 126 5.82 22.47 1.93
N ASN A 127 6.33 22.03 3.08
CA ASN A 127 7.35 20.98 3.09
C ASN A 127 6.69 19.60 3.14
N PHE A 128 6.87 18.83 2.07
CA PHE A 128 6.49 17.41 1.98
C PHE A 128 7.58 16.66 1.20
N ASP A 129 7.66 15.37 1.35
CA ASP A 129 8.64 14.54 0.65
C ASP A 129 8.11 13.99 -0.66
N PHE A 130 6.81 13.74 -0.72
CA PHE A 130 6.13 13.12 -1.83
C PHE A 130 4.76 13.75 -2.04
N GLY A 131 4.39 14.03 -3.30
CA GLY A 131 3.11 14.63 -3.65
C GLY A 131 2.09 13.61 -4.14
N LEU A 132 0.81 13.81 -3.83
CA LEU A 132 -0.29 13.02 -4.35
C LEU A 132 -1.40 13.93 -4.88
N ILE A 133 -1.79 13.70 -6.13
CA ILE A 133 -3.02 14.25 -6.70
C ILE A 133 -4.12 13.22 -6.49
N LEU A 134 -5.16 13.58 -5.77
CA LEU A 134 -6.28 12.71 -5.46
C LEU A 134 -7.57 13.36 -5.98
N SER A 135 -8.10 12.86 -7.07
CA SER A 135 -9.21 13.52 -7.75
C SER A 135 -10.16 12.53 -8.43
N ARG A 136 -11.32 13.03 -8.83
CA ARG A 136 -12.19 12.34 -9.77
C ARG A 136 -11.63 12.47 -11.18
N ASP A 137 -11.74 11.41 -11.96
CA ASP A 137 -11.27 11.42 -13.36
C ASP A 137 -12.00 12.47 -14.21
N SER A 138 -13.24 12.77 -13.86
CA SER A 138 -14.03 13.83 -14.50
C SER A 138 -13.55 15.25 -14.24
N ASN A 139 -12.75 15.50 -13.18
CA ASN A 139 -12.27 16.83 -12.81
C ASN A 139 -10.95 17.22 -13.50
N VAL A 140 -10.87 17.00 -14.82
CA VAL A 140 -9.65 17.12 -15.63
C VAL A 140 -8.94 18.46 -15.42
N LYS A 141 -9.65 19.57 -15.53
CA LYS A 141 -9.07 20.90 -15.38
C LYS A 141 -8.40 21.09 -14.02
N GLN A 142 -9.03 20.61 -12.97
CA GLN A 142 -8.52 20.75 -11.61
C GLN A 142 -7.26 19.91 -11.39
N TYR A 143 -7.26 18.63 -11.74
CA TYR A 143 -6.09 17.80 -11.51
C TYR A 143 -4.91 18.21 -12.40
N LEU A 144 -5.15 18.73 -13.62
CA LEU A 144 -4.08 19.29 -14.45
C LEU A 144 -3.46 20.55 -13.84
N GLN A 145 -4.26 21.39 -13.17
CA GLN A 145 -3.72 22.53 -12.43
C GLN A 145 -2.83 22.08 -11.26
N TYR A 146 -3.23 21.07 -10.51
CA TYR A 146 -2.42 20.51 -9.44
C TYR A 146 -1.14 19.84 -9.99
N ASN A 147 -1.24 19.10 -11.09
CA ASN A 147 -0.09 18.51 -11.79
C ASN A 147 0.96 19.58 -12.12
N LYS A 148 0.53 20.66 -12.74
CA LYS A 148 1.42 21.78 -13.10
C LYS A 148 2.11 22.38 -11.88
N LYS A 149 1.35 22.63 -10.80
CA LYS A 149 1.88 23.20 -9.57
C LYS A 149 2.88 22.27 -8.90
N LEU A 150 2.57 20.96 -8.75
CA LEU A 150 3.46 19.95 -8.19
C LEU A 150 4.73 19.79 -9.03
N TYR A 151 4.59 19.77 -10.35
CA TYR A 151 5.75 19.66 -11.25
C TYR A 151 6.78 20.78 -11.00
N PHE A 152 6.33 22.01 -10.75
CA PHE A 152 7.22 23.13 -10.45
C PHE A 152 7.86 23.07 -9.05
N THR A 153 7.35 22.26 -8.14
CA THR A 153 8.03 22.05 -6.84
C THR A 153 9.35 21.26 -7.00
N GLY A 154 9.51 20.53 -8.10
CA GLY A 154 10.64 19.64 -8.33
C GLY A 154 10.60 18.34 -7.53
N LYS A 155 9.52 18.12 -6.75
CA LYS A 155 9.34 16.92 -5.93
C LYS A 155 8.68 15.80 -6.73
N VAL A 156 8.95 14.58 -6.35
CA VAL A 156 8.29 13.40 -6.91
C VAL A 156 6.83 13.37 -6.49
N PHE A 157 5.96 13.02 -7.41
CA PHE A 157 4.53 12.91 -7.11
C PHE A 157 3.83 11.89 -8.01
N ASP A 158 2.68 11.43 -7.54
CA ASP A 158 1.77 10.55 -8.26
C ASP A 158 0.38 11.17 -8.39
N SER A 159 -0.44 10.51 -9.20
CA SER A 159 -1.87 10.77 -9.26
C SER A 159 -2.68 9.51 -9.03
N LEU A 160 -3.82 9.65 -8.39
CA LEU A 160 -4.83 8.62 -8.21
C LEU A 160 -6.18 9.24 -8.57
N LEU A 161 -6.72 8.81 -9.70
CA LEU A 161 -7.97 9.31 -10.24
C LEU A 161 -9.06 8.26 -10.09
N PHE A 162 -10.22 8.68 -9.63
CA PHE A 162 -11.37 7.81 -9.40
C PHE A 162 -12.50 8.11 -10.35
N SER A 163 -13.15 7.05 -10.82
CA SER A 163 -14.50 7.10 -11.39
C SER A 163 -15.43 6.17 -10.59
N GLN A 164 -16.69 6.08 -11.03
CA GLN A 164 -17.67 5.25 -10.35
C GLN A 164 -17.27 3.76 -10.27
N PHE A 165 -16.60 3.22 -11.31
CA PHE A 165 -16.30 1.79 -11.45
C PHE A 165 -14.82 1.50 -11.71
N SER A 166 -13.98 2.51 -11.65
CA SER A 166 -12.55 2.34 -11.91
C SER A 166 -11.71 3.33 -11.13
N PHE A 167 -10.43 3.04 -11.04
CA PHE A 167 -9.43 4.01 -10.64
C PHE A 167 -8.19 3.87 -11.51
N ILE A 168 -7.49 4.98 -11.68
CA ILE A 168 -6.24 5.08 -12.43
C ILE A 168 -5.16 5.54 -11.45
N THR A 169 -4.09 4.77 -11.32
CA THR A 169 -2.94 5.15 -10.51
C THR A 169 -1.73 5.45 -11.39
N GLY A 170 -1.02 6.52 -11.09
CA GLY A 170 0.09 7.04 -11.87
C GLY A 170 -0.31 8.14 -12.86
N PRO A 171 0.63 8.64 -13.67
CA PRO A 171 2.02 8.23 -13.74
C PRO A 171 2.81 8.61 -12.48
N HIS A 172 3.85 7.84 -12.16
CA HIS A 172 4.84 8.23 -11.17
C HIS A 172 5.72 9.31 -11.78
N THR A 173 5.54 10.54 -11.32
CA THR A 173 6.15 11.71 -11.94
C THR A 173 7.40 12.15 -11.19
N ILE A 174 8.55 12.02 -11.85
CA ILE A 174 9.81 12.63 -11.43
C ILE A 174 10.01 13.83 -12.36
N PRO A 175 9.85 15.08 -11.87
CA PRO A 175 9.93 16.25 -12.72
C PRO A 175 11.22 16.28 -13.56
N LYS A 176 11.10 16.58 -14.86
CA LYS A 176 12.15 16.58 -15.88
C LYS A 176 12.64 15.20 -16.38
N TYR A 177 12.26 14.09 -15.71
CA TYR A 177 12.75 12.75 -16.07
C TYR A 177 11.65 11.83 -16.57
N THR A 178 10.42 11.97 -16.08
CA THR A 178 9.31 11.10 -16.49
C THR A 178 8.12 11.90 -16.96
N SER A 179 7.20 11.22 -17.67
CA SER A 179 5.92 11.80 -18.07
C SER A 179 5.07 12.14 -16.86
N CYS A 180 4.28 13.20 -16.96
CA CYS A 180 3.28 13.56 -15.96
C CYS A 180 1.86 13.27 -16.52
N ILE A 181 0.84 13.47 -15.70
CA ILE A 181 -0.54 13.21 -16.12
C ILE A 181 -1.00 14.10 -17.27
N GLU A 182 -0.48 15.30 -17.39
CA GLU A 182 -0.74 16.18 -18.54
C GLU A 182 -0.18 15.60 -19.84
N CYS A 183 1.05 15.04 -19.81
CA CYS A 183 1.62 14.34 -20.96
C CYS A 183 0.80 13.11 -21.34
N MET A 184 0.30 12.35 -20.35
CA MET A 184 -0.57 11.21 -20.57
C MET A 184 -1.87 11.64 -21.25
N ARG A 185 -2.50 12.71 -20.75
CA ARG A 185 -3.74 13.24 -21.33
C ARG A 185 -3.57 13.77 -22.74
N LEU A 186 -2.47 14.47 -23.01
CA LEU A 186 -2.15 14.92 -24.37
C LEU A 186 -1.98 13.74 -25.33
N HIS A 187 -1.29 12.69 -24.90
CA HIS A 187 -1.13 11.48 -25.70
C HIS A 187 -2.48 10.77 -25.94
N GLU A 188 -3.39 10.75 -24.98
CA GLU A 188 -4.73 10.23 -25.15
C GLU A 188 -5.52 11.05 -26.17
N VAL A 189 -5.50 12.37 -26.09
CA VAL A 189 -6.15 13.28 -27.03
C VAL A 189 -5.61 13.08 -28.45
N ASP A 190 -4.29 13.00 -28.62
CA ASP A 190 -3.64 12.86 -29.93
C ASP A 190 -3.96 11.50 -30.60
N ASN A 191 -4.18 10.46 -29.80
CA ASN A 191 -4.48 9.11 -30.31
C ASN A 191 -5.97 8.77 -30.38
N ASN A 192 -6.84 9.68 -29.96
CA ASN A 192 -8.29 9.46 -29.98
C ASN A 192 -8.94 10.10 -31.20
N PHE A 193 -9.82 9.35 -31.87
CA PHE A 193 -10.60 9.89 -33.01
C PHE A 193 -11.40 11.15 -32.64
N TYR A 194 -11.83 11.26 -31.39
CA TYR A 194 -12.57 12.40 -30.84
C TYR A 194 -11.69 13.38 -30.04
N GLY A 195 -10.38 13.40 -30.27
CA GLY A 195 -9.43 14.19 -29.50
C GLY A 195 -9.79 15.67 -29.38
N ASN A 196 -10.26 16.30 -30.48
CA ASN A 196 -10.73 17.69 -30.43
C ASN A 196 -11.92 17.91 -29.49
N ILE A 197 -12.85 16.92 -29.46
CA ILE A 197 -14.01 16.97 -28.57
C ILE A 197 -13.56 16.76 -27.12
N LEU A 198 -12.65 15.84 -26.86
CA LEU A 198 -12.07 15.64 -25.53
C LEU A 198 -11.42 16.92 -25.01
N THR A 199 -10.68 17.63 -25.87
CA THR A 199 -10.05 18.91 -25.51
C THR A 199 -11.10 19.96 -25.11
N GLU A 200 -12.27 19.98 -25.75
CA GLU A 200 -13.34 20.91 -25.39
C GLU A 200 -14.02 20.50 -24.05
N PHE A 201 -14.16 19.20 -23.78
CA PHE A 201 -14.62 18.71 -22.48
C PHE A 201 -13.65 19.11 -21.36
N ASP A 202 -12.34 18.97 -21.58
CA ASP A 202 -11.31 19.30 -20.59
C ASP A 202 -11.26 20.81 -20.25
N LYS A 203 -11.70 21.67 -21.15
CA LYS A 203 -11.79 23.13 -20.94
C LYS A 203 -13.03 23.55 -20.15
N ASN A 204 -14.09 22.79 -20.26
CA ASN A 204 -15.34 23.09 -19.60
C ASN A 204 -15.31 22.51 -18.18
N ASP A 205 -15.66 23.35 -17.20
CA ASP A 205 -15.90 22.87 -15.84
C ASP A 205 -17.22 22.10 -15.85
N ILE A 206 -17.15 20.80 -16.10
CA ILE A 206 -18.25 19.92 -15.82
C ILE A 206 -18.15 19.68 -14.31
N ASP A 207 -18.97 20.38 -13.55
CA ASP A 207 -19.12 20.14 -12.10
C ASP A 207 -19.83 18.77 -11.94
N SER A 208 -19.11 17.72 -12.27
CA SER A 208 -19.59 16.38 -12.11
C SER A 208 -19.29 15.99 -10.65
N GLN A 209 -20.31 16.09 -9.81
CA GLN A 209 -20.32 15.42 -8.50
C GLN A 209 -20.40 13.90 -8.71
N GLU A 210 -19.45 13.37 -9.49
CA GLU A 210 -19.37 11.93 -9.71
C GLU A 210 -19.19 11.24 -8.37
N PHE A 211 -20.13 10.37 -8.04
CA PHE A 211 -20.07 9.59 -6.82
C PHE A 211 -18.98 8.52 -6.94
N VAL A 212 -18.03 8.54 -6.04
CA VAL A 212 -17.03 7.48 -5.90
C VAL A 212 -17.49 6.53 -4.80
N PRO A 213 -17.83 5.28 -5.12
CA PRO A 213 -18.19 4.30 -4.09
C PRO A 213 -17.05 4.10 -3.09
N GLU A 214 -17.39 3.97 -1.83
CA GLU A 214 -16.40 3.76 -0.76
C GLU A 214 -15.53 2.50 -1.03
N LEU A 215 -16.11 1.47 -1.63
CA LEU A 215 -15.35 0.28 -2.04
C LEU A 215 -14.25 0.64 -3.05
N MET A 216 -14.56 1.46 -4.07
CA MET A 216 -13.57 1.90 -5.06
C MET A 216 -12.47 2.75 -4.42
N LEU A 217 -12.88 3.66 -3.54
CA LEU A 217 -11.97 4.50 -2.80
C LEU A 217 -10.99 3.65 -1.98
N ASN A 218 -11.50 2.72 -1.18
CA ASN A 218 -10.68 1.83 -0.35
C ASN A 218 -9.75 0.94 -1.18
N LEU A 219 -10.22 0.38 -2.29
CA LEU A 219 -9.39 -0.44 -3.18
C LEU A 219 -8.27 0.38 -3.82
N GLY A 220 -8.59 1.54 -4.39
CA GLY A 220 -7.61 2.41 -5.03
C GLY A 220 -6.56 2.91 -4.04
N LEU A 221 -6.99 3.35 -2.85
CA LEU A 221 -6.09 3.82 -1.80
C LEU A 221 -5.20 2.69 -1.27
N SER A 222 -5.74 1.50 -1.01
CA SER A 222 -4.94 0.35 -0.55
C SER A 222 -3.90 -0.07 -1.58
N PHE A 223 -4.26 -0.01 -2.86
CA PHE A 223 -3.33 -0.29 -3.93
C PHE A 223 -2.23 0.77 -4.03
N TYR A 224 -2.61 2.02 -3.92
CA TYR A 224 -1.69 3.15 -3.96
C TYR A 224 -0.74 3.15 -2.75
N GLU A 225 -1.22 2.74 -1.58
CA GLU A 225 -0.41 2.63 -0.36
C GLU A 225 0.87 1.83 -0.57
N ILE A 226 0.83 0.77 -1.38
CA ILE A 226 2.01 -0.03 -1.74
C ILE A 226 3.07 0.85 -2.43
N GLN A 227 2.69 1.82 -3.24
CA GLN A 227 3.62 2.73 -3.92
C GLN A 227 4.25 3.70 -2.92
N VAL A 228 3.47 4.25 -2.00
CA VAL A 228 3.97 5.12 -0.92
C VAL A 228 4.95 4.35 -0.04
N LEU A 229 4.63 3.12 0.35
CA LEU A 229 5.52 2.27 1.14
C LEU A 229 6.85 2.02 0.41
N LYS A 230 6.82 1.74 -0.89
CA LYS A 230 8.03 1.60 -1.70
C LYS A 230 8.86 2.88 -1.69
N GLN A 231 8.22 4.05 -1.80
CA GLN A 231 8.90 5.33 -1.77
C GLN A 231 9.56 5.61 -0.41
N ILE A 232 8.86 5.33 0.69
CA ILE A 232 9.38 5.49 2.05
C ILE A 232 10.58 4.56 2.30
N LEU A 233 10.49 3.30 1.84
CA LEU A 233 11.53 2.30 2.06
C LEU A 233 12.71 2.43 1.09
N SER A 234 12.52 3.14 -0.01
CA SER A 234 13.59 3.42 -0.96
C SER A 234 14.63 4.33 -0.31
N ASP A 235 15.86 3.84 -0.17
CA ASP A 235 17.00 4.66 0.27
C ASP A 235 17.49 5.63 -0.83
N ARG A 236 16.94 5.46 -2.02
CA ARG A 236 17.30 6.25 -3.20
C ARG A 236 16.22 7.29 -3.44
N LYS A 237 16.47 8.52 -3.01
CA LYS A 237 15.62 9.67 -3.36
C LYS A 237 15.51 9.88 -4.90
N ASP A 238 16.43 9.30 -5.68
CA ASP A 238 16.60 9.55 -7.10
C ASP A 238 16.46 8.32 -8.01
N ALA A 239 16.33 7.13 -7.45
CA ALA A 239 16.30 5.90 -8.25
C ALA A 239 15.02 5.10 -8.01
N VAL A 240 13.91 5.74 -8.12
CA VAL A 240 12.71 5.02 -8.51
C VAL A 240 12.99 4.46 -9.90
N GLU A 241 12.86 3.16 -10.03
CA GLU A 241 13.09 2.46 -11.29
C GLU A 241 12.34 3.20 -12.40
N VAL A 242 13.08 3.86 -13.27
CA VAL A 242 12.54 4.60 -14.41
C VAL A 242 11.63 3.69 -15.25
N GLU A 243 11.89 2.38 -15.23
CA GLU A 243 11.06 1.36 -15.88
C GLU A 243 9.63 1.28 -15.32
N ASN A 244 9.41 1.54 -14.02
CA ASN A 244 8.08 1.52 -13.42
C ASN A 244 7.37 2.89 -13.47
N SER A 245 8.11 3.97 -13.63
CA SER A 245 7.58 5.33 -13.64
C SER A 245 6.72 5.65 -14.87
N GLN A 246 6.84 4.87 -15.94
CA GLN A 246 6.04 5.05 -17.16
C GLN A 246 4.75 4.21 -17.17
N LYS A 247 4.51 3.39 -16.14
CA LYS A 247 3.32 2.54 -16.08
C LYS A 247 2.18 3.30 -15.44
N VAL A 248 1.15 3.53 -16.23
CA VAL A 248 -0.19 3.88 -15.73
C VAL A 248 -0.95 2.56 -15.57
N LEU A 249 -1.47 2.33 -14.37
CA LEU A 249 -2.28 1.16 -14.09
C LEU A 249 -3.75 1.61 -13.99
N SER A 250 -4.59 1.07 -14.85
CA SER A 250 -6.03 1.29 -14.81
C SER A 250 -6.72 0.00 -14.35
N TYR A 251 -7.58 0.11 -13.37
CA TYR A 251 -8.40 -0.99 -12.85
C TYR A 251 -9.86 -0.67 -13.08
N GLN A 252 -10.50 -1.50 -13.91
CA GLN A 252 -11.91 -1.40 -14.19
C GLN A 252 -12.60 -2.66 -13.67
N PHE A 253 -13.69 -2.46 -12.94
CA PHE A 253 -14.56 -3.55 -12.50
C PHE A 253 -15.81 -3.58 -13.34
N SER A 254 -16.03 -4.68 -14.06
CA SER A 254 -17.27 -4.94 -14.77
C SER A 254 -18.17 -5.81 -13.88
N PHE A 255 -19.40 -5.35 -13.65
CA PHE A 255 -20.44 -6.18 -13.04
C PHE A 255 -21.28 -6.75 -14.18
N GLU A 256 -21.23 -8.07 -14.39
CA GLU A 256 -22.19 -8.76 -15.24
C GLU A 256 -23.47 -8.92 -14.42
N TYR A 257 -24.58 -8.40 -14.95
CA TYR A 257 -25.94 -8.55 -14.39
C TYR A 257 -26.61 -9.81 -14.95
#